data_3dcc04eeec8c502d556fe369d8098920
#
_entry.id   3dcc04eeec8c502d556fe369d8098920
#
_cell.length_a   1.000
_cell.length_b   1.000
_cell.length_c   1.000
_cell.angle_alpha   90.00
_cell.angle_beta   90.00
_cell.angle_gamma   90.00
#
_symmetry.space_group_name_H-M   'P 1'
#
loop_
_entity.id
_entity.type
_entity.pdbx_description
1 polymer ?
#
loop_
_entity_poly.entity_id
_entity_poly.type
_entity_poly.pdbx_seq_one_letter_code
_entity_poly.pdbx_strand_id
1 'polypeptide(L)'
;MSVSVSIRDLSKRYGANTALSGINLDIEAGQVFGILGPNGSGKTTILRIICSILSQTSGKVSVLGYDTRLSRNDVKERIGYVPETPLLYESLTPSEYFSFVASVRKMDQKILADRVNNFVQAFGIDGLVNDLIGSLSFGTKQKVAIIGAMLHDPDVIVLDEGMNGLDPRSAKILKDLLVDLAARGKTVIFSTHILEVAESVCDRIAILYQGTIVSVGSMKELRESSGSPETNLEDIFLKLTGNENIQEIVSSLKESLRR
;
A
#
# COMPACT_ATOMS: atom_id res chain seq x y z
N MET A 1 -18.98 -6.32 -9.73
CA MET A 1 -18.31 -5.13 -9.14
C MET A 1 -17.66 -4.35 -10.26
N SER A 2 -17.48 -3.04 -10.11
CA SER A 2 -16.85 -2.21 -11.15
C SER A 2 -15.32 -2.19 -10.94
N VAL A 3 -14.56 -2.18 -12.05
CA VAL A 3 -13.10 -2.05 -11.99
C VAL A 3 -12.72 -0.64 -11.57
N SER A 4 -12.00 -0.52 -10.46
CA SER A 4 -11.51 0.75 -9.92
C SER A 4 -10.14 1.11 -10.47
N VAL A 5 -9.23 0.14 -10.58
CA VAL A 5 -7.91 0.33 -11.20
C VAL A 5 -7.71 -0.69 -12.30
N SER A 6 -7.37 -0.23 -13.48
CA SER A 6 -7.09 -1.10 -14.63
C SER A 6 -5.68 -0.85 -15.16
N ILE A 7 -4.91 -1.92 -15.30
CA ILE A 7 -3.53 -1.91 -15.79
C ILE A 7 -3.44 -2.83 -16.98
N ARG A 8 -2.89 -2.34 -18.12
CA ARG A 8 -2.73 -3.08 -19.38
C ARG A 8 -1.31 -2.92 -19.91
N ASP A 9 -0.60 -4.03 -20.03
CA ASP A 9 0.75 -4.16 -20.59
C ASP A 9 1.75 -3.15 -20.00
N LEU A 10 1.59 -2.86 -18.68
CA LEU A 10 2.39 -1.89 -17.98
C LEU A 10 3.84 -2.33 -17.91
N SER A 11 4.75 -1.48 -18.44
CA SER A 11 6.18 -1.66 -18.25
C SER A 11 6.83 -0.36 -17.78
N LYS A 12 7.87 -0.51 -16.94
CA LYS A 12 8.68 0.60 -16.44
C LYS A 12 10.16 0.27 -16.48
N ARG A 13 10.92 1.14 -17.13
CA ARG A 13 12.39 1.06 -17.19
C ARG A 13 13.02 2.30 -16.58
N TYR A 14 14.15 2.10 -15.90
CA TYR A 14 15.05 3.14 -15.39
C TYR A 14 16.42 2.93 -16.05
N GLY A 15 16.68 3.66 -17.13
CA GLY A 15 17.85 3.40 -17.97
C GLY A 15 17.84 1.98 -18.52
N ALA A 16 18.86 1.19 -18.22
CA ALA A 16 18.96 -0.22 -18.64
C ALA A 16 18.16 -1.18 -17.75
N ASN A 17 17.77 -0.76 -16.54
CA ASN A 17 17.07 -1.63 -15.60
C ASN A 17 15.56 -1.63 -15.83
N THR A 18 14.95 -2.83 -15.98
CA THR A 18 13.51 -3.03 -16.11
C THR A 18 12.92 -3.30 -14.73
N ALA A 19 12.14 -2.37 -14.20
CA ALA A 19 11.48 -2.48 -12.91
C ALA A 19 10.12 -3.16 -12.97
N LEU A 20 9.39 -3.01 -14.10
CA LEU A 20 8.12 -3.68 -14.35
C LEU A 20 8.08 -4.12 -15.82
N SER A 21 7.54 -5.30 -16.10
CA SER A 21 7.48 -5.90 -17.43
C SER A 21 6.10 -6.51 -17.71
N GLY A 22 5.31 -5.88 -18.60
CA GLY A 22 4.06 -6.44 -19.14
C GLY A 22 2.98 -6.72 -18.09
N ILE A 23 2.85 -5.88 -17.06
CA ILE A 23 1.87 -6.07 -15.98
C ILE A 23 0.46 -5.86 -16.51
N ASN A 24 -0.40 -6.84 -16.27
CA ASN A 24 -1.84 -6.79 -16.52
C ASN A 24 -2.56 -7.07 -15.20
N LEU A 25 -3.43 -6.16 -14.76
CA LEU A 25 -4.12 -6.27 -13.47
C LEU A 25 -5.39 -5.43 -13.47
N ASP A 26 -6.46 -6.00 -12.95
CA ASP A 26 -7.68 -5.28 -12.58
C ASP A 26 -7.89 -5.37 -11.07
N ILE A 27 -8.20 -4.22 -10.45
CA ILE A 27 -8.57 -4.11 -9.04
C ILE A 27 -10.00 -3.60 -8.99
N GLU A 28 -10.88 -4.33 -8.34
CA GLU A 28 -12.29 -3.98 -8.22
C GLU A 28 -12.54 -2.97 -7.10
N ALA A 29 -13.62 -2.22 -7.20
CA ALA A 29 -14.09 -1.36 -6.13
C ALA A 29 -14.63 -2.19 -4.95
N GLY A 30 -14.47 -1.67 -3.74
CA GLY A 30 -15.00 -2.31 -2.54
C GLY A 30 -14.18 -3.47 -2.01
N GLN A 31 -12.86 -3.51 -2.31
CA GLN A 31 -11.98 -4.55 -1.80
C GLN A 31 -10.68 -3.98 -1.22
N VAL A 32 -10.07 -4.73 -0.34
CA VAL A 32 -8.68 -4.57 0.08
C VAL A 32 -7.81 -5.46 -0.80
N PHE A 33 -6.99 -4.85 -1.67
CA PHE A 33 -6.12 -5.53 -2.61
C PHE A 33 -4.66 -5.45 -2.18
N GLY A 34 -4.03 -6.60 -1.96
CA GLY A 34 -2.62 -6.71 -1.58
C GLY A 34 -1.68 -6.80 -2.79
N ILE A 35 -0.57 -6.07 -2.78
CA ILE A 35 0.56 -6.28 -3.68
C ILE A 35 1.72 -6.79 -2.83
N LEU A 36 2.00 -8.08 -2.95
CA LEU A 36 2.99 -8.80 -2.18
C LEU A 36 4.25 -9.06 -3.00
N GLY A 37 5.41 -8.96 -2.38
CA GLY A 37 6.68 -9.29 -3.05
C GLY A 37 7.89 -8.86 -2.24
N PRO A 38 9.09 -9.37 -2.55
CA PRO A 38 10.32 -8.98 -1.88
C PRO A 38 10.69 -7.53 -2.21
N ASN A 39 11.68 -7.02 -1.48
CA ASN A 39 12.25 -5.71 -1.80
C ASN A 39 12.86 -5.73 -3.20
N GLY A 40 12.62 -4.65 -3.96
CA GLY A 40 13.07 -4.55 -5.35
C GLY A 40 12.17 -5.26 -6.38
N SER A 41 11.08 -5.92 -5.99
CA SER A 41 10.17 -6.58 -6.96
C SER A 41 9.36 -5.61 -7.84
N GLY A 42 9.28 -4.31 -7.47
CA GLY A 42 8.55 -3.29 -8.21
C GLY A 42 7.28 -2.76 -7.53
N LYS A 43 6.96 -3.16 -6.29
CA LYS A 43 5.75 -2.72 -5.54
C LYS A 43 5.58 -1.20 -5.51
N THR A 44 6.57 -0.48 -4.99
CA THR A 44 6.56 0.99 -4.94
C THR A 44 6.45 1.62 -6.33
N THR A 45 7.06 1.00 -7.35
CA THR A 45 6.99 1.50 -8.73
C THR A 45 5.56 1.44 -9.27
N ILE A 46 4.88 0.30 -9.12
CA ILE A 46 3.50 0.15 -9.58
C ILE A 46 2.55 1.08 -8.82
N LEU A 47 2.69 1.18 -7.47
CA LEU A 47 1.87 2.07 -6.66
C LEU A 47 2.05 3.55 -7.05
N ARG A 48 3.28 4.01 -7.26
CA ARG A 48 3.55 5.38 -7.71
C ARG A 48 2.99 5.68 -9.10
N ILE A 49 2.91 4.69 -9.99
CA ILE A 49 2.27 4.85 -11.30
C ILE A 49 0.75 4.95 -11.14
N ILE A 50 0.12 4.09 -10.33
CA ILE A 50 -1.31 4.17 -9.98
C ILE A 50 -1.65 5.56 -9.42
N CYS A 51 -0.81 6.10 -8.52
CA CYS A 51 -1.00 7.42 -7.92
C CYS A 51 -0.66 8.61 -8.84
N SER A 52 -0.33 8.40 -10.12
CA SER A 52 0.12 9.44 -11.06
C SER A 52 1.34 10.25 -10.57
N ILE A 53 2.14 9.68 -9.67
CA ILE A 53 3.41 10.25 -9.19
C ILE A 53 4.53 9.96 -10.19
N LEU A 54 4.51 8.74 -10.76
CA LEU A 54 5.48 8.25 -11.72
C LEU A 54 4.79 7.90 -13.04
N SER A 55 5.43 8.19 -14.17
CA SER A 55 4.92 7.75 -15.48
C SER A 55 5.54 6.41 -15.87
N GLN A 56 4.71 5.54 -16.45
CA GLN A 56 5.15 4.29 -17.07
C GLN A 56 5.97 4.54 -18.35
N THR A 57 6.78 3.56 -18.74
CA THR A 57 7.50 3.58 -20.03
C THR A 57 6.56 3.19 -21.17
N SER A 58 5.75 2.14 -20.96
CA SER A 58 4.72 1.70 -21.92
C SER A 58 3.51 1.11 -21.19
N GLY A 59 2.45 0.84 -21.93
CA GLY A 59 1.17 0.35 -21.40
C GLY A 59 0.24 1.47 -20.95
N LYS A 60 -0.91 1.08 -20.38
CA LYS A 60 -1.95 1.98 -19.90
C LYS A 60 -2.32 1.65 -18.46
N VAL A 61 -2.55 2.70 -17.67
CA VAL A 61 -3.06 2.58 -16.30
C VAL A 61 -4.18 3.60 -16.13
N SER A 62 -5.32 3.16 -15.63
CA SER A 62 -6.43 4.03 -15.30
C SER A 62 -6.93 3.77 -13.88
N VAL A 63 -7.39 4.83 -13.23
CA VAL A 63 -7.98 4.81 -11.89
C VAL A 63 -9.34 5.48 -11.98
N LEU A 64 -10.39 4.77 -11.60
CA LEU A 64 -11.77 5.23 -11.71
C LEU A 64 -12.12 5.77 -13.12
N GLY A 65 -11.54 5.14 -14.16
CA GLY A 65 -11.71 5.56 -15.56
C GLY A 65 -10.76 6.67 -16.02
N TYR A 66 -10.01 7.33 -15.15
CA TYR A 66 -9.05 8.39 -15.48
C TYR A 66 -7.67 7.81 -15.80
N ASP A 67 -7.11 8.15 -16.97
CA ASP A 67 -5.76 7.74 -17.36
C ASP A 67 -4.70 8.45 -16.48
N THR A 68 -3.79 7.68 -15.89
CA THR A 68 -2.78 8.18 -14.93
C THR A 68 -1.74 9.13 -15.56
N ARG A 69 -1.64 9.20 -16.89
CA ARG A 69 -0.73 10.13 -17.62
C ARG A 69 -1.46 11.37 -18.12
N LEU A 70 -2.70 11.21 -18.59
CA LEU A 70 -3.46 12.27 -19.24
C LEU A 70 -4.29 13.09 -18.26
N SER A 71 -4.83 12.45 -17.22
CA SER A 71 -5.74 13.04 -16.21
C SER A 71 -5.13 13.00 -14.81
N ARG A 72 -3.86 13.42 -14.68
CA ARG A 72 -3.10 13.30 -13.42
C ARG A 72 -3.77 13.95 -12.22
N ASN A 73 -4.35 15.12 -12.41
CA ASN A 73 -4.99 15.87 -11.32
C ASN A 73 -6.28 15.17 -10.89
N ASP A 74 -7.10 14.71 -11.83
CA ASP A 74 -8.32 13.95 -11.53
C ASP A 74 -8.03 12.68 -10.74
N VAL A 75 -6.94 11.96 -11.10
CA VAL A 75 -6.47 10.78 -10.34
C VAL A 75 -6.04 11.17 -8.95
N LYS A 76 -5.18 12.20 -8.82
CA LYS A 76 -4.65 12.65 -7.52
C LYS A 76 -5.73 13.15 -6.57
N GLU A 77 -6.78 13.80 -7.08
CA GLU A 77 -7.90 14.28 -6.28
C GLU A 77 -8.65 13.13 -5.59
N ARG A 78 -8.68 11.94 -6.20
CA ARG A 78 -9.43 10.77 -5.74
C ARG A 78 -8.60 9.77 -4.93
N ILE A 79 -7.27 9.99 -4.85
CA ILE A 79 -6.35 9.07 -4.17
C ILE A 79 -5.82 9.69 -2.88
N GLY A 80 -5.82 8.88 -1.81
CA GLY A 80 -4.98 9.06 -0.63
C GLY A 80 -3.76 8.13 -0.73
N TYR A 81 -2.54 8.67 -0.71
CA TYR A 81 -1.31 7.89 -0.81
C TYR A 81 -0.45 8.04 0.44
N VAL A 82 -0.08 6.92 1.03
CA VAL A 82 0.87 6.83 2.15
C VAL A 82 2.14 6.15 1.64
N PRO A 83 3.26 6.85 1.53
CA PRO A 83 4.53 6.26 1.11
C PRO A 83 5.16 5.42 2.22
N GLU A 84 6.08 4.51 1.86
CA GLU A 84 6.86 3.69 2.79
C GLU A 84 7.62 4.52 3.85
N THR A 85 8.21 5.62 3.42
CA THR A 85 8.84 6.60 4.31
C THR A 85 7.98 7.87 4.30
N PRO A 86 7.51 8.35 5.46
CA PRO A 86 6.73 9.57 5.55
C PRO A 86 7.49 10.78 5.02
N LEU A 87 7.07 11.32 3.88
CA LEU A 87 7.63 12.52 3.28
C LEU A 87 6.78 13.72 3.71
N LEU A 88 7.08 14.27 4.88
CA LEU A 88 6.37 15.38 5.50
C LEU A 88 7.23 16.64 5.56
N TYR A 89 6.59 17.80 5.66
CA TYR A 89 7.28 19.06 5.91
C TYR A 89 7.70 19.13 7.38
N GLU A 90 8.97 18.85 7.68
CA GLU A 90 9.49 18.73 9.03
C GLU A 90 9.46 20.03 9.84
N SER A 91 9.37 21.17 9.15
CA SER A 91 9.23 22.52 9.73
C SER A 91 7.79 22.88 10.13
N LEU A 92 6.82 22.06 9.78
CA LEU A 92 5.42 22.24 10.18
C LEU A 92 5.10 21.40 11.41
N THR A 93 4.07 21.79 12.14
CA THR A 93 3.38 20.93 13.11
C THR A 93 2.36 20.04 12.39
N PRO A 94 1.90 18.92 12.98
CA PRO A 94 0.78 18.13 12.45
C PRO A 94 -0.47 18.97 12.15
N SER A 95 -0.83 19.89 13.05
CA SER A 95 -1.98 20.79 12.86
C SER A 95 -1.83 21.68 11.63
N GLU A 96 -0.65 22.28 11.44
CA GLU A 96 -0.36 23.09 10.23
C GLU A 96 -0.33 22.24 8.96
N TYR A 97 0.25 21.03 9.04
CA TYR A 97 0.27 20.10 7.91
C TYR A 97 -1.14 19.67 7.50
N PHE A 98 -2.03 19.34 8.44
CA PHE A 98 -3.42 18.99 8.12
C PHE A 98 -4.19 20.17 7.52
N SER A 99 -3.97 21.37 8.03
CA SER A 99 -4.52 22.60 7.48
C SER A 99 -4.03 22.87 6.05
N PHE A 100 -2.74 22.63 5.79
CA PHE A 100 -2.15 22.73 4.46
C PHE A 100 -2.79 21.73 3.49
N VAL A 101 -2.88 20.44 3.88
CA VAL A 101 -3.52 19.40 3.06
C VAL A 101 -4.96 19.77 2.74
N ALA A 102 -5.72 20.22 3.74
CA ALA A 102 -7.12 20.62 3.56
C ALA A 102 -7.27 21.80 2.60
N SER A 103 -6.38 22.79 2.68
CA SER A 103 -6.36 23.92 1.76
C SER A 103 -6.13 23.49 0.32
N VAL A 104 -5.14 22.63 0.08
CA VAL A 104 -4.85 22.07 -1.26
C VAL A 104 -6.04 21.24 -1.78
N ARG A 105 -6.75 20.53 -0.90
CA ARG A 105 -7.93 19.70 -1.21
C ARG A 105 -9.24 20.51 -1.21
N LYS A 106 -9.21 21.81 -0.93
CA LYS A 106 -10.39 22.69 -0.86
C LYS A 106 -11.47 22.17 0.08
N MET A 107 -11.06 21.61 1.21
CA MET A 107 -11.98 21.03 2.21
C MET A 107 -12.67 22.12 3.01
N ASP A 108 -13.92 21.85 3.42
CA ASP A 108 -14.63 22.66 4.39
C ASP A 108 -13.95 22.60 5.77
N GLN A 109 -13.79 23.78 6.41
CA GLN A 109 -13.06 23.90 7.68
C GLN A 109 -13.73 23.14 8.84
N LYS A 110 -15.06 23.08 8.85
CA LYS A 110 -15.80 22.35 9.88
C LYS A 110 -15.60 20.85 9.74
N ILE A 111 -15.70 20.33 8.51
CA ILE A 111 -15.44 18.92 8.21
C ILE A 111 -13.99 18.56 8.56
N LEU A 112 -13.04 19.45 8.26
CA LEU A 112 -11.63 19.25 8.63
C LEU A 112 -11.46 19.10 10.14
N ALA A 113 -11.99 20.03 10.92
CA ALA A 113 -11.83 20.04 12.38
C ALA A 113 -12.37 18.75 13.01
N ASP A 114 -13.55 18.30 12.59
CA ASP A 114 -14.17 17.07 13.09
C ASP A 114 -13.32 15.83 12.70
N ARG A 115 -12.86 15.74 11.45
CA ARG A 115 -12.04 14.62 10.98
C ARG A 115 -10.68 14.58 11.68
N VAL A 116 -9.98 15.70 11.74
CA VAL A 116 -8.67 15.79 12.41
C VAL A 116 -8.81 15.36 13.86
N ASN A 117 -9.77 15.90 14.60
CA ASN A 117 -9.99 15.54 16.00
C ASN A 117 -10.20 14.03 16.18
N ASN A 118 -11.07 13.43 15.37
CA ASN A 118 -11.36 12.00 15.44
C ASN A 118 -10.11 11.15 15.13
N PHE A 119 -9.36 11.49 14.09
CA PHE A 119 -8.16 10.75 13.72
C PHE A 119 -7.03 10.90 14.74
N VAL A 120 -6.74 12.11 15.23
CA VAL A 120 -5.65 12.32 16.19
C VAL A 120 -5.91 11.61 17.52
N GLN A 121 -7.17 11.58 17.98
CA GLN A 121 -7.58 10.82 19.15
C GLN A 121 -7.47 9.30 18.92
N ALA A 122 -7.97 8.81 17.78
CA ALA A 122 -7.91 7.39 17.45
C ALA A 122 -6.46 6.88 17.42
N PHE A 123 -5.55 7.62 16.77
CA PHE A 123 -4.13 7.26 16.67
C PHE A 123 -3.29 7.68 17.90
N GLY A 124 -3.88 8.36 18.88
CA GLY A 124 -3.23 8.76 20.14
C GLY A 124 -2.07 9.74 19.94
N ILE A 125 -2.26 10.73 19.07
CA ILE A 125 -1.29 11.81 18.79
C ILE A 125 -1.83 13.21 19.13
N ASP A 126 -2.95 13.30 19.86
CA ASP A 126 -3.60 14.54 20.23
C ASP A 126 -2.67 15.48 21.03
N GLY A 127 -1.83 14.94 21.91
CA GLY A 127 -0.83 15.71 22.63
C GLY A 127 0.37 16.21 21.82
N LEU A 128 0.52 15.74 20.55
CA LEU A 128 1.68 16.03 19.69
C LEU A 128 1.33 16.91 18.48
N VAL A 129 0.08 17.38 18.36
CA VAL A 129 -0.38 18.10 17.16
C VAL A 129 0.27 19.48 16.98
N ASN A 130 0.87 20.02 18.05
CA ASN A 130 1.55 21.32 18.06
C ASN A 130 3.09 21.20 18.10
N ASP A 131 3.64 19.99 18.14
CA ASP A 131 5.08 19.77 18.08
C ASP A 131 5.55 19.77 16.63
N LEU A 132 6.81 20.19 16.37
CA LEU A 132 7.35 20.12 15.01
C LEU A 132 7.42 18.68 14.52
N ILE A 133 6.97 18.42 13.30
CA ILE A 133 7.03 17.08 12.68
C ILE A 133 8.46 16.55 12.67
N GLY A 134 9.46 17.44 12.48
CA GLY A 134 10.87 17.07 12.53
C GLY A 134 11.31 16.37 13.81
N SER A 135 10.69 16.73 14.97
CA SER A 135 11.01 16.16 16.29
C SER A 135 10.27 14.85 16.60
N LEU A 136 9.28 14.47 15.78
CA LEU A 136 8.45 13.29 16.02
C LEU A 136 9.19 11.99 15.68
N SER A 137 8.84 10.90 16.38
CA SER A 137 9.31 9.56 16.04
C SER A 137 8.82 9.12 14.65
N PHE A 138 9.49 8.15 14.04
CA PHE A 138 9.08 7.58 12.75
C PHE A 138 7.62 7.11 12.77
N GLY A 139 7.23 6.35 13.80
CA GLY A 139 5.85 5.85 13.94
C GLY A 139 4.82 6.97 14.07
N THR A 140 5.15 8.07 14.75
CA THR A 140 4.27 9.25 14.85
C THR A 140 4.20 9.99 13.50
N LYS A 141 5.32 10.15 12.79
CA LYS A 141 5.34 10.69 11.41
C LYS A 141 4.48 9.83 10.48
N GLN A 142 4.54 8.51 10.62
CA GLN A 142 3.69 7.59 9.84
C GLN A 142 2.21 7.81 10.11
N LYS A 143 1.80 7.97 11.39
CA LYS A 143 0.42 8.32 11.76
C LYS A 143 -0.02 9.64 11.13
N VAL A 144 0.82 10.67 11.17
CA VAL A 144 0.53 11.97 10.53
C VAL A 144 0.35 11.82 9.02
N ALA A 145 1.20 11.02 8.34
CA ALA A 145 1.05 10.75 6.90
C ALA A 145 -0.25 10.02 6.57
N ILE A 146 -0.60 9.00 7.36
CA ILE A 146 -1.87 8.25 7.22
C ILE A 146 -3.07 9.18 7.36
N ILE A 147 -3.10 9.99 8.42
CA ILE A 147 -4.18 10.96 8.64
C ILE A 147 -4.29 11.90 7.45
N GLY A 148 -3.19 12.54 7.05
CA GLY A 148 -3.17 13.47 5.92
C GLY A 148 -3.68 12.86 4.61
N ALA A 149 -3.35 11.59 4.35
CA ALA A 149 -3.82 10.88 3.16
C ALA A 149 -5.33 10.58 3.17
N MET A 150 -5.95 10.51 4.36
CA MET A 150 -7.36 10.14 4.53
C MET A 150 -8.31 11.34 4.75
N LEU A 151 -7.79 12.53 5.07
CA LEU A 151 -8.60 13.70 5.43
C LEU A 151 -9.65 14.07 4.39
N HIS A 152 -9.32 13.99 3.10
CA HIS A 152 -10.20 14.38 2.01
C HIS A 152 -11.16 13.27 1.56
N ASP A 153 -11.23 12.16 2.30
CA ASP A 153 -12.14 11.02 2.04
C ASP A 153 -11.95 10.41 0.64
N PRO A 154 -10.75 9.98 0.27
CA PRO A 154 -10.44 9.50 -1.07
C PRO A 154 -11.28 8.29 -1.46
N ASP A 155 -11.51 8.10 -2.78
CA ASP A 155 -12.18 6.90 -3.32
C ASP A 155 -11.22 5.70 -3.38
N VAL A 156 -9.92 5.98 -3.53
CA VAL A 156 -8.84 4.96 -3.57
C VAL A 156 -7.79 5.29 -2.53
N ILE A 157 -7.49 4.35 -1.65
CA ILE A 157 -6.45 4.48 -0.62
C ILE A 157 -5.28 3.58 -1.02
N VAL A 158 -4.09 4.15 -1.11
CA VAL A 158 -2.88 3.43 -1.49
C VAL A 158 -1.87 3.54 -0.36
N LEU A 159 -1.45 2.39 0.20
CA LEU A 159 -0.44 2.31 1.25
C LEU A 159 0.76 1.52 0.75
N ASP A 160 1.90 2.18 0.66
CA ASP A 160 3.18 1.55 0.34
C ASP A 160 3.89 1.22 1.64
N GLU A 161 3.85 -0.06 2.07
CA GLU A 161 4.36 -0.52 3.37
C GLU A 161 3.79 0.30 4.56
N GLY A 162 2.57 0.79 4.43
CA GLY A 162 1.99 1.85 5.27
C GLY A 162 1.76 1.49 6.73
N MET A 163 1.95 0.21 7.13
CA MET A 163 1.85 -0.22 8.52
C MET A 163 3.20 -0.25 9.25
N ASN A 164 4.31 -0.01 8.54
CA ASN A 164 5.64 -0.03 9.13
C ASN A 164 5.80 1.05 10.20
N GLY A 165 6.37 0.67 11.35
CA GLY A 165 6.65 1.57 12.46
C GLY A 165 5.43 1.96 13.31
N LEU A 166 4.22 1.48 13.00
CA LEU A 166 3.06 1.65 13.86
C LEU A 166 3.14 0.74 15.10
N ASP A 167 2.70 1.26 16.21
CA ASP A 167 2.44 0.45 17.39
C ASP A 167 1.25 -0.52 17.16
N PRO A 168 1.15 -1.64 17.92
CA PRO A 168 0.13 -2.66 17.69
C PRO A 168 -1.31 -2.12 17.72
N ARG A 169 -1.61 -1.12 18.59
CA ARG A 169 -2.93 -0.50 18.68
C ARG A 169 -3.24 0.28 17.40
N SER A 170 -2.32 1.12 16.95
CA SER A 170 -2.48 1.92 15.73
C SER A 170 -2.58 1.06 14.47
N ALA A 171 -1.78 -0.02 14.39
CA ALA A 171 -1.86 -0.98 13.29
C ALA A 171 -3.23 -1.68 13.25
N LYS A 172 -3.79 -2.07 14.41
CA LYS A 172 -5.13 -2.67 14.50
C LYS A 172 -6.21 -1.69 14.05
N ILE A 173 -6.17 -0.44 14.54
CA ILE A 173 -7.10 0.62 14.13
C ILE A 173 -7.06 0.84 12.62
N LEU A 174 -5.86 0.92 12.04
CA LEU A 174 -5.70 1.10 10.60
C LEU A 174 -6.30 -0.08 9.83
N LYS A 175 -6.00 -1.32 10.22
CA LYS A 175 -6.56 -2.52 9.57
C LYS A 175 -8.09 -2.50 9.55
N ASP A 176 -8.71 -2.27 10.71
CA ASP A 176 -10.17 -2.25 10.83
C ASP A 176 -10.78 -1.12 9.99
N LEU A 177 -10.12 0.05 9.97
CA LEU A 177 -10.55 1.18 9.14
C LEU A 177 -10.49 0.86 7.65
N LEU A 178 -9.40 0.22 7.17
CA LEU A 178 -9.25 -0.15 5.76
C LEU A 178 -10.33 -1.15 5.32
N VAL A 179 -10.63 -2.14 6.14
CA VAL A 179 -11.71 -3.12 5.88
C VAL A 179 -13.07 -2.44 5.84
N ASP A 180 -13.37 -1.53 6.79
CA ASP A 180 -14.63 -0.77 6.80
C ASP A 180 -14.77 0.14 5.56
N LEU A 181 -13.69 0.82 5.15
CA LEU A 181 -13.69 1.67 3.96
C LEU A 181 -13.94 0.84 2.69
N ALA A 182 -13.35 -0.35 2.57
CA ALA A 182 -13.61 -1.27 1.47
C ALA A 182 -15.08 -1.73 1.48
N ALA A 183 -15.63 -2.09 2.64
CA ALA A 183 -17.04 -2.48 2.78
C ALA A 183 -18.01 -1.35 2.37
N ARG A 184 -17.58 -0.08 2.47
CA ARG A 184 -18.32 1.10 1.98
C ARG A 184 -18.12 1.39 0.50
N GLY A 185 -17.45 0.51 -0.25
CA GLY A 185 -17.25 0.63 -1.69
C GLY A 185 -15.98 1.35 -2.12
N LYS A 186 -15.12 1.81 -1.18
CA LYS A 186 -13.81 2.38 -1.51
C LYS A 186 -12.83 1.29 -1.92
N THR A 187 -11.80 1.65 -2.65
CA THR A 187 -10.74 0.71 -3.05
C THR A 187 -9.52 0.93 -2.17
N VAL A 188 -9.03 -0.13 -1.56
CA VAL A 188 -7.79 -0.10 -0.78
C VAL A 188 -6.73 -0.91 -1.50
N ILE A 189 -5.56 -0.31 -1.76
CA ILE A 189 -4.41 -0.98 -2.35
C ILE A 189 -3.27 -0.90 -1.33
N PHE A 190 -2.76 -2.05 -0.97
CA PHE A 190 -1.80 -2.17 0.11
C PHE A 190 -0.59 -3.00 -0.34
N SER A 191 0.63 -2.41 -0.29
CA SER A 191 1.83 -3.20 -0.49
C SER A 191 2.42 -3.64 0.84
N THR A 192 2.95 -4.86 0.87
CA THR A 192 3.69 -5.38 2.02
C THR A 192 4.64 -6.50 1.60
N HIS A 193 5.66 -6.71 2.42
CA HIS A 193 6.50 -7.91 2.41
C HIS A 193 6.15 -8.84 3.59
N ILE A 194 5.22 -8.44 4.48
CA ILE A 194 4.79 -9.21 5.65
C ILE A 194 3.54 -10.02 5.25
N LEU A 195 3.73 -11.31 5.08
CA LEU A 195 2.75 -12.25 4.55
C LEU A 195 1.50 -12.37 5.44
N GLU A 196 1.71 -12.44 6.76
CA GLU A 196 0.62 -12.57 7.73
C GLU A 196 -0.30 -11.33 7.74
N VAL A 197 0.27 -10.15 7.47
CA VAL A 197 -0.52 -8.93 7.35
C VAL A 197 -1.39 -8.98 6.10
N ALA A 198 -0.82 -9.38 4.95
CA ALA A 198 -1.58 -9.54 3.71
C ALA A 198 -2.71 -10.56 3.87
N GLU A 199 -2.44 -11.72 4.46
CA GLU A 199 -3.42 -12.79 4.70
C GLU A 199 -4.58 -12.32 5.62
N SER A 200 -4.27 -11.45 6.60
CA SER A 200 -5.27 -10.99 7.58
C SER A 200 -6.20 -9.87 7.11
N VAL A 201 -5.85 -9.15 6.03
CA VAL A 201 -6.55 -7.91 5.63
C VAL A 201 -7.02 -7.93 4.19
N CYS A 202 -6.30 -8.62 3.28
CA CYS A 202 -6.58 -8.54 1.85
C CYS A 202 -7.67 -9.54 1.41
N ASP A 203 -8.62 -9.06 0.60
CA ASP A 203 -9.60 -9.89 -0.08
C ASP A 203 -8.95 -10.64 -1.26
N ARG A 204 -8.06 -9.96 -1.97
CA ARG A 204 -7.27 -10.51 -3.09
C ARG A 204 -5.82 -10.02 -3.02
N ILE A 205 -4.91 -10.83 -3.51
CA ILE A 205 -3.47 -10.56 -3.48
C ILE A 205 -2.88 -10.81 -4.86
N ALA A 206 -2.04 -9.86 -5.32
CA ALA A 206 -1.12 -10.08 -6.43
C ALA A 206 0.28 -10.35 -5.88
N ILE A 207 0.92 -11.43 -6.30
CA ILE A 207 2.31 -11.74 -5.98
C ILE A 207 3.18 -11.18 -7.09
N LEU A 208 4.03 -10.21 -6.74
CA LEU A 208 4.94 -9.52 -7.63
C LEU A 208 6.39 -10.01 -7.40
N TYR A 209 7.00 -10.53 -8.43
CA TYR A 209 8.38 -11.03 -8.38
C TYR A 209 9.15 -10.61 -9.64
N GLN A 210 10.35 -10.03 -9.45
CA GLN A 210 11.23 -9.56 -10.54
C GLN A 210 10.51 -8.72 -11.61
N GLY A 211 9.63 -7.82 -11.17
CA GLY A 211 8.90 -6.91 -12.05
C GLY A 211 7.72 -7.52 -12.82
N THR A 212 7.34 -8.76 -12.52
CA THR A 212 6.19 -9.45 -13.13
C THR A 212 5.21 -9.93 -12.07
N ILE A 213 3.92 -10.00 -12.40
CA ILE A 213 2.91 -10.65 -11.54
C ILE A 213 2.97 -12.15 -11.81
N VAL A 214 3.30 -12.94 -10.78
CA VAL A 214 3.39 -14.40 -10.88
C VAL A 214 2.08 -15.10 -10.50
N SER A 215 1.26 -14.48 -9.67
CA SER A 215 -0.08 -14.99 -9.33
C SER A 215 -0.99 -13.87 -8.83
N VAL A 216 -2.31 -14.00 -9.03
CA VAL A 216 -3.34 -13.12 -8.49
C VAL A 216 -4.53 -13.96 -8.04
N GLY A 217 -5.00 -13.73 -6.83
CA GLY A 217 -6.19 -14.43 -6.33
C GLY A 217 -6.58 -14.05 -4.91
N SER A 218 -7.72 -14.53 -4.46
CA SER A 218 -8.06 -14.63 -3.03
C SER A 218 -7.15 -15.66 -2.37
N MET A 219 -7.06 -15.67 -1.04
CA MET A 219 -6.30 -16.70 -0.31
C MET A 219 -6.74 -18.12 -0.70
N LYS A 220 -8.05 -18.33 -0.90
CA LYS A 220 -8.58 -19.60 -1.35
C LYS A 220 -8.05 -20.00 -2.73
N GLU A 221 -8.14 -19.11 -3.72
CA GLU A 221 -7.65 -19.35 -5.07
C GLU A 221 -6.13 -19.60 -5.12
N LEU A 222 -5.36 -18.86 -4.31
CA LEU A 222 -3.91 -19.04 -4.22
C LEU A 222 -3.54 -20.39 -3.61
N ARG A 223 -4.23 -20.84 -2.57
CA ARG A 223 -4.07 -22.17 -1.96
C ARG A 223 -4.41 -23.30 -2.94
N GLU A 224 -5.54 -23.18 -3.64
CA GLU A 224 -5.94 -24.16 -4.67
C GLU A 224 -4.92 -24.28 -5.78
N SER A 225 -4.36 -23.15 -6.25
CA SER A 225 -3.33 -23.13 -7.30
C SER A 225 -1.99 -23.71 -6.84
N SER A 226 -1.69 -23.69 -5.55
CA SER A 226 -0.47 -24.29 -4.97
C SER A 226 -0.54 -25.82 -4.80
N GLY A 227 -1.72 -26.41 -4.93
CA GLY A 227 -1.94 -27.85 -4.81
C GLY A 227 -2.07 -28.36 -3.36
N SER A 228 -2.16 -27.46 -2.36
CA SER A 228 -2.33 -27.84 -0.94
C SER A 228 -3.26 -26.86 -0.22
N PRO A 229 -4.47 -27.29 0.18
CA PRO A 229 -5.47 -26.41 0.80
C PRO A 229 -5.07 -25.80 2.15
N GLU A 230 -4.13 -26.41 2.85
CA GLU A 230 -3.66 -25.97 4.17
C GLU A 230 -2.38 -25.12 4.11
N THR A 231 -1.84 -24.87 2.92
CA THR A 231 -0.61 -24.11 2.72
C THR A 231 -0.81 -22.65 3.13
N ASN A 232 0.09 -22.11 3.94
CA ASN A 232 0.12 -20.69 4.27
C ASN A 232 0.63 -19.85 3.09
N LEU A 233 0.48 -18.53 3.17
CA LEU A 233 0.90 -17.63 2.10
C LEU A 233 2.42 -17.64 1.89
N GLU A 234 3.21 -17.94 2.94
CA GLU A 234 4.67 -18.04 2.87
C GLU A 234 5.13 -19.19 1.98
N ASP A 235 4.57 -20.38 2.18
CA ASP A 235 4.90 -21.55 1.36
C ASP A 235 4.49 -21.34 -0.11
N ILE A 236 3.31 -20.73 -0.35
CA ILE A 236 2.85 -20.37 -1.69
C ILE A 236 3.85 -19.42 -2.35
N PHE A 237 4.26 -18.38 -1.61
CA PHE A 237 5.20 -17.37 -2.08
C PHE A 237 6.57 -18.00 -2.43
N LEU A 238 7.11 -18.83 -1.55
CA LEU A 238 8.41 -19.52 -1.76
C LEU A 238 8.35 -20.44 -2.98
N LYS A 239 7.27 -21.20 -3.14
CA LYS A 239 7.05 -22.07 -4.29
C LYS A 239 7.00 -21.28 -5.60
N LEU A 240 6.23 -20.20 -5.65
CA LEU A 240 6.06 -19.37 -6.85
C LEU A 240 7.32 -18.56 -7.22
N THR A 241 8.21 -18.31 -6.25
CA THR A 241 9.44 -17.55 -6.46
C THR A 241 10.69 -18.43 -6.62
N GLY A 242 10.53 -19.77 -6.60
CA GLY A 242 11.61 -20.73 -6.80
C GLY A 242 12.58 -20.86 -5.62
N ASN A 243 12.15 -20.47 -4.40
CA ASN A 243 12.98 -20.51 -3.18
C ASN A 243 12.64 -21.71 -2.27
N GLU A 244 12.36 -22.88 -2.86
CA GLU A 244 11.94 -24.09 -2.11
C GLU A 244 13.04 -24.74 -1.27
N ASN A 245 14.33 -24.46 -1.51
CA ASN A 245 15.48 -25.16 -0.90
C ASN A 245 15.90 -24.61 0.48
N ILE A 246 15.00 -23.94 1.20
CA ILE A 246 15.30 -23.36 2.53
C ILE A 246 15.74 -24.46 3.53
N GLN A 247 15.10 -25.63 3.50
CA GLN A 247 15.45 -26.73 4.42
C GLN A 247 16.86 -27.27 4.18
N GLU A 248 17.30 -27.35 2.93
CA GLU A 248 18.68 -27.76 2.58
C GLU A 248 19.70 -26.73 3.07
N ILE A 249 19.39 -25.43 2.88
CA ILE A 249 20.23 -24.33 3.37
C ILE A 249 20.33 -24.37 4.90
N VAL A 250 19.21 -24.52 5.60
CA VAL A 250 19.18 -24.62 7.07
C VAL A 250 19.94 -25.85 7.56
N SER A 251 19.83 -26.98 6.87
CA SER A 251 20.55 -28.19 7.21
C SER A 251 22.05 -28.00 7.08
N SER A 252 22.52 -27.42 5.98
CA SER A 252 23.91 -27.06 5.74
C SER A 252 24.46 -26.09 6.80
N LEU A 253 23.69 -25.08 7.18
CA LEU A 253 24.05 -24.14 8.25
C LEU A 253 24.16 -24.85 9.62
N LYS A 254 23.25 -25.75 9.95
CA LYS A 254 23.29 -26.54 11.19
C LYS A 254 24.54 -27.44 11.24
N GLU A 255 24.94 -28.03 10.12
CA GLU A 255 26.17 -28.83 10.05
C GLU A 255 27.43 -27.96 10.24
N SER A 256 27.45 -26.75 9.66
CA SER A 256 28.56 -25.82 9.81
C SER A 256 28.75 -25.29 11.24
N LEU A 257 27.64 -25.15 12.00
CA LEU A 257 27.68 -24.72 13.40
C LEU A 257 28.00 -25.83 14.41
N ARG A 258 28.03 -27.10 13.97
CA ARG A 258 28.41 -28.25 14.82
C ARG A 258 29.91 -28.59 14.75
N ARG A 259 30.65 -27.89 13.90
CA ARG A 259 32.12 -27.98 13.79
C ARG A 259 32.80 -26.87 14.57
#